data_19844307aa81c08febe8f7cb629e2e57
#
_entry.id   19844307aa81c08febe8f7cb629e2e57
#
_cell.length_a   1.000
_cell.length_b   1.000
_cell.length_c   1.000
_cell.angle_alpha   90.00
_cell.angle_beta   90.00
_cell.angle_gamma   90.00
#
_symmetry.space_group_name_H-M   'P 1'
#
loop_
_entity.id
_entity.type
_entity.pdbx_description
1 polymer ?
#
loop_
_entity_poly.entity_id
_entity_poly.type
_entity_poly.pdbx_seq_one_letter_code
_entity_poly.pdbx_strand_id
1 'polypeptide(L)'
;MALDVEAIRKEFPILQRTVRDGKPLVYLDSGATSQRPQRVWDAERDFVLGCNAPVHRGSYQLAEEATDAYESAREAIASFVGAANDEIAFMKNATEALNLVAYVLGDSRAGSLAVGADDTIVVTALEHHANLVPWQELARRTGATLKWYKMTEDGRIDLDSLELDESVKVVAFTHQSNVTGAHADVDEMVRRAKAVGAVTVLDACQSVPHMPVDFHALDVDFAAFSGHKMCGPTGVGAVYSKHLNELPPFLTGGSMIEVVRMEGSTYAPAPQRFEAGTQMTSQVVGLGEAVRFLTEIGMENIQAHEHELTAYALEQLQAFDGLRIAGPLTAEKRGGAIAFAVEGVHPHDLGQVLDAEGVAIRTGHHCAWPAHRGLDLQSSARASFYLYNTLEEVDALVASVAKAKEFFAR
;
A
#
# COMPACT_ATOMS: atom_id res chain seq x y z
N MET A 1 8.45 8.69 23.10
CA MET A 1 9.72 8.04 23.55
C MET A 1 10.40 7.52 22.28
N ALA A 2 11.74 7.49 22.24
CA ALA A 2 12.42 6.86 21.08
C ALA A 2 12.01 5.38 20.98
N LEU A 3 11.85 4.88 19.75
CA LEU A 3 11.48 3.50 19.47
C LEU A 3 12.60 2.54 19.95
N ASP A 4 12.25 1.49 20.69
CA ASP A 4 13.24 0.44 21.04
C ASP A 4 13.36 -0.54 19.87
N VAL A 5 14.15 -0.13 18.86
CA VAL A 5 14.36 -0.88 17.60
C VAL A 5 14.99 -2.25 17.89
N GLU A 6 15.88 -2.37 18.87
CA GLU A 6 16.52 -3.64 19.22
C GLU A 6 15.51 -4.65 19.78
N ALA A 7 14.56 -4.20 20.60
CA ALA A 7 13.48 -5.06 21.09
C ALA A 7 12.55 -5.49 19.93
N ILE A 8 12.19 -4.55 19.05
CA ILE A 8 11.36 -4.82 17.86
C ILE A 8 12.02 -5.83 16.92
N ARG A 9 13.30 -5.67 16.62
CA ARG A 9 14.04 -6.58 15.70
C ARG A 9 14.02 -8.03 16.18
N LYS A 10 13.94 -8.30 17.47
CA LYS A 10 13.85 -9.67 18.05
C LYS A 10 12.55 -10.38 17.64
N GLU A 11 11.49 -9.63 17.37
CA GLU A 11 10.22 -10.18 16.87
C GLU A 11 10.32 -10.68 15.42
N PHE A 12 11.40 -10.35 14.69
CA PHE A 12 11.61 -10.68 13.28
C PHE A 12 12.79 -11.65 13.10
N PRO A 13 12.58 -12.98 13.24
CA PRO A 13 13.68 -13.96 13.16
C PRO A 13 14.49 -13.90 11.86
N ILE A 14 13.86 -13.53 10.75
CA ILE A 14 14.51 -13.43 9.44
C ILE A 14 15.63 -12.38 9.42
N LEU A 15 15.55 -11.34 10.24
CA LEU A 15 16.56 -10.28 10.32
C LEU A 15 17.84 -10.73 11.04
N GLN A 16 17.80 -11.93 11.68
CA GLN A 16 18.96 -12.53 12.33
C GLN A 16 19.79 -13.39 11.38
N ARG A 17 19.29 -13.65 10.15
CA ARG A 17 20.00 -14.52 9.21
C ARG A 17 21.17 -13.78 8.55
N THR A 18 22.15 -14.57 8.10
CA THR A 18 23.21 -14.13 7.19
C THR A 18 22.85 -14.46 5.74
N VAL A 19 23.43 -13.67 4.84
CA VAL A 19 23.35 -13.82 3.37
C VAL A 19 24.76 -13.78 2.80
N ARG A 20 24.95 -13.97 1.53
CA ARG A 20 26.21 -13.76 0.78
C ARG A 20 27.48 -13.88 1.64
N ASP A 21 28.11 -15.05 1.65
CA ASP A 21 29.36 -15.32 2.37
C ASP A 21 29.34 -14.99 3.87
N GLY A 22 28.17 -15.14 4.50
CA GLY A 22 27.98 -14.94 5.93
C GLY A 22 27.81 -13.50 6.38
N LYS A 23 27.52 -12.57 5.48
CA LYS A 23 27.23 -11.16 5.83
C LYS A 23 25.86 -11.03 6.50
N PRO A 24 25.70 -10.12 7.48
CA PRO A 24 24.38 -9.79 8.04
C PRO A 24 23.41 -9.33 6.95
N LEU A 25 22.15 -9.71 7.07
CA LEU A 25 21.10 -9.19 6.19
C LEU A 25 20.75 -7.75 6.56
N VAL A 26 20.94 -6.84 5.63
CA VAL A 26 20.45 -5.45 5.68
C VAL A 26 19.25 -5.35 4.73
N TYR A 27 18.02 -5.42 5.26
CA TYR A 27 16.80 -5.48 4.47
C TYR A 27 16.19 -4.09 4.27
N LEU A 28 16.37 -3.51 3.09
CA LEU A 28 15.92 -2.17 2.71
C LEU A 28 14.92 -2.19 1.54
N ASP A 29 14.03 -3.20 1.50
CA ASP A 29 12.99 -3.32 0.47
C ASP A 29 11.57 -3.46 1.05
N SER A 30 11.33 -2.85 2.20
CA SER A 30 10.02 -2.89 2.88
C SER A 30 8.90 -2.23 2.06
N GLY A 31 9.23 -1.28 1.18
CA GLY A 31 8.26 -0.70 0.25
C GLY A 31 7.72 -1.68 -0.81
N ALA A 32 8.41 -2.82 -1.03
CA ALA A 32 7.90 -3.93 -1.84
C ALA A 32 7.09 -4.92 -1.00
N THR A 33 7.67 -5.39 0.11
CA THR A 33 7.00 -6.21 1.12
C THR A 33 7.75 -6.08 2.45
N SER A 34 7.04 -5.91 3.55
CA SER A 34 7.66 -5.90 4.88
C SER A 34 7.97 -7.30 5.37
N GLN A 35 8.87 -7.41 6.34
CA GLN A 35 9.06 -8.64 7.08
C GLN A 35 7.91 -8.86 8.06
N ARG A 36 7.71 -10.11 8.48
CA ARG A 36 6.60 -10.52 9.34
C ARG A 36 7.13 -10.92 10.71
N PRO A 37 6.61 -10.35 11.82
CA PRO A 37 7.03 -10.74 13.15
C PRO A 37 6.52 -12.13 13.51
N GLN A 38 7.22 -12.81 14.43
CA GLN A 38 6.91 -14.17 14.84
C GLN A 38 5.47 -14.32 15.36
N ARG A 39 4.98 -13.36 16.13
CA ARG A 39 3.62 -13.39 16.68
C ARG A 39 2.50 -13.46 15.61
N VAL A 40 2.74 -12.88 14.43
CA VAL A 40 1.78 -12.96 13.31
C VAL A 40 1.76 -14.36 12.71
N TRP A 41 2.91 -15.01 12.58
CA TRP A 41 3.00 -16.42 12.18
C TRP A 41 2.32 -17.33 13.20
N ASP A 42 2.53 -17.05 14.50
CA ASP A 42 1.92 -17.81 15.57
C ASP A 42 0.40 -17.68 15.55
N ALA A 43 -0.13 -16.48 15.33
CA ALA A 43 -1.58 -16.26 15.23
C ALA A 43 -2.22 -17.04 14.07
N GLU A 44 -1.60 -17.04 12.87
CA GLU A 44 -2.07 -17.85 11.75
C GLU A 44 -2.01 -19.36 12.06
N ARG A 45 -0.89 -19.82 12.63
CA ARG A 45 -0.71 -21.23 13.00
C ARG A 45 -1.73 -21.65 14.05
N ASP A 46 -1.91 -20.86 15.10
CA ASP A 46 -2.78 -21.20 16.24
C ASP A 46 -4.25 -21.21 15.81
N PHE A 47 -4.65 -20.30 14.89
CA PHE A 47 -5.97 -20.37 14.27
C PHE A 47 -6.16 -21.69 13.52
N VAL A 48 -5.22 -22.07 12.66
CA VAL A 48 -5.35 -23.29 11.82
C VAL A 48 -5.33 -24.56 12.69
N LEU A 49 -4.57 -24.60 13.76
CA LEU A 49 -4.47 -25.76 14.65
C LEU A 49 -5.58 -25.81 15.70
N GLY A 50 -6.17 -24.66 16.08
CA GLY A 50 -7.14 -24.54 17.17
C GLY A 50 -8.59 -24.48 16.75
N CYS A 51 -8.94 -23.64 15.78
CA CYS A 51 -10.35 -23.39 15.43
C CYS A 51 -10.61 -23.27 13.92
N ASN A 52 -9.82 -23.93 13.07
CA ASN A 52 -10.01 -23.87 11.62
C ASN A 52 -11.37 -24.44 11.18
N ALA A 53 -12.30 -23.56 10.84
CA ALA A 53 -13.63 -23.88 10.35
C ALA A 53 -14.15 -22.79 9.38
N PRO A 54 -15.18 -23.06 8.57
CA PRO A 54 -15.79 -22.06 7.72
C PRO A 54 -16.50 -20.99 8.57
N VAL A 55 -16.14 -19.73 8.35
CA VAL A 55 -16.73 -18.58 9.05
C VAL A 55 -18.17 -18.31 8.56
N HIS A 56 -19.04 -17.81 9.45
CA HIS A 56 -20.44 -17.43 9.21
C HIS A 56 -21.40 -18.57 8.78
N ARG A 57 -20.98 -19.84 8.76
CA ARG A 57 -21.75 -20.93 8.12
C ARG A 57 -21.95 -22.17 8.96
N GLY A 58 -21.33 -22.28 10.11
CA GLY A 58 -21.45 -23.45 10.97
C GLY A 58 -22.30 -23.17 12.21
N SER A 59 -23.14 -24.16 12.60
CA SER A 59 -23.88 -24.10 13.86
C SER A 59 -23.19 -25.01 14.89
N TYR A 60 -21.86 -24.86 15.03
CA TYR A 60 -21.04 -25.66 15.96
C TYR A 60 -19.86 -24.81 16.46
N GLN A 61 -19.37 -25.17 17.63
CA GLN A 61 -18.39 -24.35 18.39
C GLN A 61 -17.18 -23.91 17.57
N LEU A 62 -16.53 -24.80 16.81
CA LEU A 62 -15.37 -24.42 15.99
C LEU A 62 -15.70 -23.32 14.95
N ALA A 63 -16.90 -23.35 14.36
CA ALA A 63 -17.29 -22.32 13.40
C ALA A 63 -17.63 -20.99 14.08
N GLU A 64 -18.13 -21.03 15.30
CA GLU A 64 -18.36 -19.84 16.13
C GLU A 64 -17.00 -19.22 16.49
N GLU A 65 -16.07 -20.01 17.02
CA GLU A 65 -14.70 -19.56 17.37
C GLU A 65 -13.95 -19.00 16.15
N ALA A 66 -14.05 -19.65 14.98
CA ALA A 66 -13.44 -19.17 13.74
C ALA A 66 -14.06 -17.84 13.28
N THR A 67 -15.38 -17.69 13.41
CA THR A 67 -16.09 -16.45 13.06
C THR A 67 -15.70 -15.33 14.00
N ASP A 68 -15.64 -15.58 15.30
CA ASP A 68 -15.24 -14.61 16.31
C ASP A 68 -13.79 -14.11 16.06
N ALA A 69 -12.86 -15.02 15.73
CA ALA A 69 -11.48 -14.67 15.41
C ALA A 69 -11.40 -13.81 14.14
N TYR A 70 -12.16 -14.16 13.11
CA TYR A 70 -12.20 -13.42 11.84
C TYR A 70 -12.78 -12.02 12.00
N GLU A 71 -13.93 -11.89 12.68
CA GLU A 71 -14.58 -10.59 12.88
C GLU A 71 -13.83 -9.72 13.91
N SER A 72 -13.20 -10.30 14.94
CA SER A 72 -12.30 -9.56 15.83
C SER A 72 -11.10 -8.99 15.08
N ALA A 73 -10.58 -9.69 14.06
CA ALA A 73 -9.54 -9.16 13.20
C ALA A 73 -10.07 -8.00 12.34
N ARG A 74 -11.30 -8.11 11.80
CA ARG A 74 -11.95 -7.02 11.06
C ARG A 74 -12.10 -5.77 11.92
N GLU A 75 -12.58 -5.93 13.15
CA GLU A 75 -12.74 -4.82 14.10
C GLU A 75 -11.41 -4.11 14.38
N ALA A 76 -10.34 -4.88 14.63
CA ALA A 76 -9.01 -4.32 14.85
C ALA A 76 -8.51 -3.54 13.62
N ILE A 77 -8.70 -4.10 12.41
CA ILE A 77 -8.27 -3.47 11.16
C ILE A 77 -9.10 -2.21 10.85
N ALA A 78 -10.42 -2.27 11.03
CA ALA A 78 -11.30 -1.12 10.83
C ALA A 78 -10.92 0.03 11.79
N SER A 79 -10.79 -0.28 13.07
CA SER A 79 -10.37 0.71 14.09
C SER A 79 -9.00 1.32 13.78
N PHE A 80 -8.06 0.53 13.27
CA PHE A 80 -6.70 0.99 12.94
C PHE A 80 -6.67 2.05 11.84
N VAL A 81 -7.62 2.03 10.92
CA VAL A 81 -7.72 2.97 9.80
C VAL A 81 -8.87 3.98 9.96
N GLY A 82 -9.49 4.08 11.13
CA GLY A 82 -10.60 5.01 11.40
C GLY A 82 -11.87 4.69 10.61
N ALA A 83 -12.21 3.41 10.43
CA ALA A 83 -13.38 2.95 9.69
C ALA A 83 -14.35 2.17 10.58
N ALA A 84 -15.59 2.01 10.13
CA ALA A 84 -16.55 1.07 10.71
C ALA A 84 -16.34 -0.35 10.12
N ASN A 85 -16.81 -1.37 10.84
CA ASN A 85 -16.62 -2.77 10.42
C ASN A 85 -17.27 -3.08 9.07
N ASP A 86 -18.41 -2.52 8.77
CA ASP A 86 -19.15 -2.72 7.52
C ASP A 86 -18.61 -1.87 6.34
N GLU A 87 -17.63 -1.03 6.59
CA GLU A 87 -16.90 -0.25 5.58
C GLU A 87 -15.59 -0.92 5.11
N ILE A 88 -15.22 -2.07 5.70
CA ILE A 88 -14.01 -2.83 5.36
C ILE A 88 -14.40 -4.18 4.76
N ALA A 89 -14.00 -4.41 3.51
CA ALA A 89 -14.10 -5.73 2.87
C ALA A 89 -12.70 -6.28 2.55
N PHE A 90 -12.49 -7.58 2.82
CA PHE A 90 -11.21 -8.22 2.59
C PHE A 90 -11.02 -8.63 1.13
N MET A 91 -9.85 -8.27 0.62
CA MET A 91 -9.36 -8.60 -0.71
C MET A 91 -8.01 -9.31 -0.59
N LYS A 92 -7.53 -9.95 -1.64
CA LYS A 92 -6.19 -10.58 -1.58
C LYS A 92 -5.03 -9.56 -1.52
N ASN A 93 -5.25 -8.33 -1.95
CA ASN A 93 -4.29 -7.21 -1.88
C ASN A 93 -4.96 -5.92 -2.39
N ALA A 94 -4.26 -4.79 -2.31
CA ALA A 94 -4.76 -3.51 -2.81
C ALA A 94 -5.00 -3.50 -4.34
N THR A 95 -4.26 -4.27 -5.13
CA THR A 95 -4.53 -4.38 -6.57
C THR A 95 -5.93 -4.92 -6.83
N GLU A 96 -6.34 -5.97 -6.13
CA GLU A 96 -7.71 -6.49 -6.24
C GLU A 96 -8.74 -5.49 -5.70
N ALA A 97 -8.43 -4.81 -4.59
CA ALA A 97 -9.28 -3.77 -4.02
C ALA A 97 -9.54 -2.62 -5.01
N LEU A 98 -8.49 -2.09 -5.64
CA LEU A 98 -8.60 -1.02 -6.64
C LEU A 98 -9.31 -1.48 -7.92
N ASN A 99 -9.11 -2.74 -8.34
CA ASN A 99 -9.88 -3.35 -9.43
C ASN A 99 -11.36 -3.50 -9.07
N LEU A 100 -11.69 -3.89 -7.83
CA LEU A 100 -13.06 -3.91 -7.35
C LEU A 100 -13.70 -2.53 -7.52
N VAL A 101 -13.07 -1.47 -7.02
CA VAL A 101 -13.61 -0.11 -7.11
C VAL A 101 -13.81 0.29 -8.57
N ALA A 102 -12.81 0.12 -9.43
CA ALA A 102 -12.91 0.44 -10.85
C ALA A 102 -13.97 -0.41 -11.58
N TYR A 103 -14.17 -1.67 -11.16
CA TYR A 103 -15.18 -2.55 -11.75
C TYR A 103 -16.59 -2.11 -11.37
N VAL A 104 -16.85 -1.92 -10.07
CA VAL A 104 -18.21 -1.58 -9.59
C VAL A 104 -18.64 -0.19 -10.01
N LEU A 105 -17.71 0.78 -10.09
CA LEU A 105 -18.01 2.11 -10.62
C LEU A 105 -18.29 2.10 -12.15
N GLY A 106 -17.86 1.08 -12.87
CA GLY A 106 -18.21 0.88 -14.28
C GLY A 106 -19.56 0.16 -14.50
N ASP A 107 -20.24 -0.24 -13.45
CA ASP A 107 -21.55 -0.89 -13.51
C ASP A 107 -22.67 0.13 -13.30
N SER A 108 -23.64 0.17 -14.20
CA SER A 108 -24.78 1.09 -14.09
C SER A 108 -25.61 0.92 -12.81
N ARG A 109 -25.51 -0.24 -12.16
CA ARG A 109 -26.15 -0.51 -10.84
C ARG A 109 -25.54 0.29 -9.70
N ALA A 110 -24.36 0.90 -9.90
CA ALA A 110 -23.79 1.84 -8.92
C ALA A 110 -24.52 3.19 -8.88
N GLY A 111 -25.58 3.36 -9.69
CA GLY A 111 -26.44 4.54 -9.64
C GLY A 111 -25.70 5.84 -9.93
N SER A 112 -25.77 6.80 -9.00
CA SER A 112 -25.09 8.09 -9.16
C SER A 112 -23.56 8.00 -9.12
N LEU A 113 -22.98 6.89 -8.64
CA LEU A 113 -21.55 6.65 -8.60
C LEU A 113 -21.03 6.04 -9.91
N ALA A 114 -21.91 5.56 -10.79
CA ALA A 114 -21.52 4.92 -12.03
C ALA A 114 -20.79 5.88 -12.98
N VAL A 115 -19.73 5.39 -13.62
CA VAL A 115 -18.90 6.11 -14.59
C VAL A 115 -19.40 5.78 -16.00
N GLY A 116 -19.75 6.80 -16.80
CA GLY A 116 -20.20 6.70 -18.18
C GLY A 116 -19.25 7.38 -19.18
N ALA A 117 -19.69 7.44 -20.45
CA ALA A 117 -18.89 7.97 -21.55
C ALA A 117 -18.61 9.48 -21.46
N ASP A 118 -19.51 10.23 -20.83
CA ASP A 118 -19.37 11.68 -20.69
C ASP A 118 -18.55 12.08 -19.44
N ASP A 119 -18.12 11.10 -18.64
CA ASP A 119 -17.40 11.33 -17.39
C ASP A 119 -15.88 11.37 -17.63
N THR A 120 -15.19 12.03 -16.69
CA THR A 120 -13.74 12.08 -16.63
C THR A 120 -13.24 11.34 -15.36
N ILE A 121 -12.22 10.50 -15.53
CA ILE A 121 -11.47 9.87 -14.46
C ILE A 121 -10.13 10.61 -14.35
N VAL A 122 -9.77 11.04 -13.16
CA VAL A 122 -8.50 11.74 -12.88
C VAL A 122 -7.61 10.85 -12.01
N VAL A 123 -6.36 10.69 -12.42
CA VAL A 123 -5.29 10.03 -11.65
C VAL A 123 -4.11 10.97 -11.47
N THR A 124 -2.97 10.49 -10.98
CA THR A 124 -1.74 11.30 -10.95
C THR A 124 -0.59 10.61 -11.70
N ALA A 125 0.42 11.37 -12.09
CA ALA A 125 1.63 10.83 -12.71
C ALA A 125 2.49 10.00 -11.73
N LEU A 126 2.20 10.03 -10.43
CA LEU A 126 2.93 9.30 -9.38
C LEU A 126 2.35 7.91 -9.07
N GLU A 127 1.27 7.51 -9.74
CA GLU A 127 0.55 6.28 -9.37
C GLU A 127 1.38 5.01 -9.58
N HIS A 128 1.30 4.12 -8.59
CA HIS A 128 1.63 2.72 -8.81
C HIS A 128 0.70 2.13 -9.88
N HIS A 129 1.18 1.17 -10.68
CA HIS A 129 0.37 0.56 -11.74
C HIS A 129 -0.98 0.02 -11.26
N ALA A 130 -1.07 -0.43 -10.00
CA ALA A 130 -2.32 -0.91 -9.40
C ALA A 130 -3.40 0.19 -9.29
N ASN A 131 -2.98 1.46 -9.17
CA ASN A 131 -3.90 2.61 -9.13
C ASN A 131 -3.89 3.44 -10.44
N LEU A 132 -3.39 2.88 -11.52
CA LEU A 132 -3.43 3.48 -12.86
C LEU A 132 -4.14 2.58 -13.87
N VAL A 133 -3.67 1.32 -13.98
CA VAL A 133 -4.16 0.40 -15.04
C VAL A 133 -5.65 0.08 -14.92
N PRO A 134 -6.23 -0.14 -13.72
CA PRO A 134 -7.68 -0.35 -13.60
C PRO A 134 -8.51 0.83 -14.09
N TRP A 135 -8.03 2.06 -13.92
CA TRP A 135 -8.69 3.28 -14.40
C TRP A 135 -8.60 3.44 -15.91
N GLN A 136 -7.47 3.06 -16.52
CA GLN A 136 -7.32 2.97 -17.97
C GLN A 136 -8.32 1.96 -18.56
N GLU A 137 -8.47 0.80 -17.94
CA GLU A 137 -9.42 -0.23 -18.35
C GLU A 137 -10.87 0.20 -18.11
N LEU A 138 -11.17 0.92 -17.05
CA LEU A 138 -12.50 1.50 -16.82
C LEU A 138 -12.83 2.52 -17.92
N ALA A 139 -11.93 3.46 -18.21
CA ALA A 139 -12.12 4.44 -19.26
C ALA A 139 -12.34 3.77 -20.62
N ARG A 140 -11.56 2.73 -20.95
CA ARG A 140 -11.73 1.96 -22.20
C ARG A 140 -13.10 1.27 -22.30
N ARG A 141 -13.59 0.71 -21.16
CA ARG A 141 -14.89 0.00 -21.13
C ARG A 141 -16.10 0.92 -21.22
N THR A 142 -16.01 2.08 -20.56
CA THR A 142 -17.14 3.02 -20.45
C THR A 142 -17.13 4.12 -21.51
N GLY A 143 -15.99 4.37 -22.15
CA GLY A 143 -15.80 5.52 -23.04
C GLY A 143 -15.44 6.80 -22.29
N ALA A 144 -15.27 6.76 -20.97
CA ALA A 144 -14.86 7.90 -20.15
C ALA A 144 -13.48 8.44 -20.55
N THR A 145 -13.24 9.72 -20.29
CA THR A 145 -11.95 10.35 -20.53
C THR A 145 -11.02 10.13 -19.33
N LEU A 146 -9.76 9.75 -19.58
CA LEU A 146 -8.73 9.69 -18.54
C LEU A 146 -7.84 10.94 -18.62
N LYS A 147 -7.74 11.67 -17.50
CA LYS A 147 -6.82 12.81 -17.30
C LYS A 147 -5.93 12.55 -16.09
N TRP A 148 -4.86 13.33 -15.96
CA TRP A 148 -3.97 13.18 -14.81
C TRP A 148 -3.32 14.49 -14.39
N TYR A 149 -3.09 14.62 -13.07
CA TYR A 149 -2.20 15.63 -12.53
C TYR A 149 -0.75 15.27 -12.92
N LYS A 150 0.00 16.26 -13.37
CA LYS A 150 1.45 16.13 -13.59
C LYS A 150 2.19 16.05 -12.25
N MET A 151 3.48 15.90 -12.29
CA MET A 151 4.31 16.07 -11.12
C MET A 151 5.21 17.29 -11.26
N THR A 152 5.61 17.84 -10.11
CA THR A 152 6.61 18.89 -9.97
C THR A 152 8.01 18.35 -10.24
N GLU A 153 9.00 19.21 -10.40
CA GLU A 153 10.40 18.82 -10.61
C GLU A 153 10.96 17.99 -9.44
N ASP A 154 10.49 18.25 -8.21
CA ASP A 154 10.87 17.50 -7.03
C ASP A 154 10.01 16.24 -6.79
N GLY A 155 9.18 15.82 -7.77
CA GLY A 155 8.45 14.56 -7.72
C GLY A 155 7.25 14.54 -6.78
N ARG A 156 6.57 15.68 -6.57
CA ARG A 156 5.28 15.80 -5.90
C ARG A 156 4.14 15.89 -6.90
N ILE A 157 2.90 15.74 -6.47
CA ILE A 157 1.72 16.02 -7.32
C ILE A 157 1.64 17.52 -7.57
N ASP A 158 1.61 17.92 -8.83
CA ASP A 158 1.43 19.32 -9.25
C ASP A 158 -0.08 19.60 -9.37
N LEU A 159 -0.66 20.11 -8.29
CA LEU A 159 -2.09 20.39 -8.20
C LEU A 159 -2.56 21.53 -9.15
N ASP A 160 -1.66 22.33 -9.67
CA ASP A 160 -1.99 23.42 -10.58
C ASP A 160 -1.90 22.98 -12.06
N SER A 161 -1.42 21.76 -12.30
CA SER A 161 -1.29 21.21 -13.65
C SER A 161 -2.62 20.76 -14.29
N LEU A 162 -3.70 20.65 -13.50
CA LEU A 162 -5.03 20.24 -13.95
C LEU A 162 -6.12 20.91 -13.10
N GLU A 163 -7.04 21.60 -13.74
CA GLU A 163 -8.27 22.11 -13.13
C GLU A 163 -9.37 21.04 -13.28
N LEU A 164 -10.10 20.76 -12.20
CA LEU A 164 -11.23 19.85 -12.20
C LEU A 164 -12.51 20.57 -12.59
N ASP A 165 -13.34 19.94 -13.41
CA ASP A 165 -14.64 20.42 -13.82
C ASP A 165 -15.76 19.41 -13.47
N GLU A 166 -17.01 19.74 -13.71
CA GLU A 166 -18.18 18.93 -13.38
C GLU A 166 -18.24 17.57 -14.11
N SER A 167 -17.44 17.37 -15.17
CA SER A 167 -17.31 16.07 -15.84
C SER A 167 -16.51 15.06 -15.02
N VAL A 168 -15.73 15.52 -14.04
CA VAL A 168 -14.89 14.64 -13.24
C VAL A 168 -15.74 13.82 -12.27
N LYS A 169 -15.69 12.50 -12.43
CA LYS A 169 -16.45 11.53 -11.63
C LYS A 169 -15.60 10.85 -10.57
N VAL A 170 -14.33 10.61 -10.86
CA VAL A 170 -13.40 9.91 -9.99
C VAL A 170 -12.07 10.66 -9.95
N VAL A 171 -11.52 10.82 -8.75
CA VAL A 171 -10.14 11.27 -8.50
C VAL A 171 -9.43 10.19 -7.71
N ALA A 172 -8.54 9.44 -8.37
CA ALA A 172 -7.78 8.36 -7.75
C ALA A 172 -6.30 8.78 -7.60
N PHE A 173 -5.76 8.65 -6.40
CA PHE A 173 -4.41 9.12 -6.10
C PHE A 173 -3.73 8.33 -4.99
N THR A 174 -2.40 8.27 -5.03
CA THR A 174 -1.58 7.67 -3.98
C THR A 174 -1.43 8.62 -2.80
N HIS A 175 -1.54 8.10 -1.57
CA HIS A 175 -1.29 8.87 -0.37
C HIS A 175 0.20 9.18 -0.18
N GLN A 176 1.04 8.18 -0.48
CA GLN A 176 2.50 8.28 -0.45
C GLN A 176 3.08 7.53 -1.65
N SER A 177 3.91 8.22 -2.43
CA SER A 177 4.57 7.62 -3.60
C SER A 177 5.55 6.53 -3.18
N ASN A 178 5.45 5.38 -3.82
CA ASN A 178 6.39 4.28 -3.63
C ASN A 178 7.74 4.48 -4.37
N VAL A 179 7.88 5.56 -5.12
CA VAL A 179 9.12 5.95 -5.83
C VAL A 179 9.75 7.17 -5.17
N THR A 180 9.04 8.29 -5.18
CA THR A 180 9.58 9.57 -4.69
C THR A 180 9.47 9.71 -3.17
N GLY A 181 8.70 8.86 -2.53
CA GLY A 181 8.36 8.98 -1.11
C GLY A 181 7.40 10.14 -0.80
N ALA A 182 7.14 11.04 -1.73
CA ALA A 182 6.33 12.23 -1.50
C ALA A 182 4.92 11.89 -1.02
N HIS A 183 4.43 12.65 -0.03
CA HIS A 183 3.05 12.59 0.42
C HIS A 183 2.17 13.49 -0.46
N ALA A 184 0.98 13.00 -0.80
CA ALA A 184 -0.07 13.82 -1.37
C ALA A 184 -0.63 14.79 -0.34
N ASP A 185 -1.10 15.94 -0.78
CA ASP A 185 -1.96 16.83 0.00
C ASP A 185 -3.40 16.30 -0.10
N VAL A 186 -3.72 15.31 0.77
CA VAL A 186 -5.01 14.59 0.72
C VAL A 186 -6.17 15.55 0.96
N ASP A 187 -6.05 16.47 1.90
CA ASP A 187 -7.10 17.42 2.24
C ASP A 187 -7.45 18.29 1.02
N GLU A 188 -6.45 18.81 0.33
CA GLU A 188 -6.66 19.62 -0.87
C GLU A 188 -7.20 18.80 -2.04
N MET A 189 -6.72 17.56 -2.24
CA MET A 189 -7.24 16.64 -3.26
C MET A 189 -8.72 16.32 -3.04
N VAL A 190 -9.08 15.98 -1.80
CA VAL A 190 -10.47 15.69 -1.41
C VAL A 190 -11.34 16.94 -1.57
N ARG A 191 -10.86 18.10 -1.12
CA ARG A 191 -11.58 19.36 -1.27
C ARG A 191 -11.89 19.70 -2.74
N ARG A 192 -10.88 19.55 -3.63
CA ARG A 192 -11.05 19.79 -5.08
C ARG A 192 -12.02 18.79 -5.70
N ALA A 193 -11.90 17.51 -5.39
CA ALA A 193 -12.80 16.47 -5.90
C ALA A 193 -14.26 16.73 -5.49
N LYS A 194 -14.50 17.01 -4.21
CA LYS A 194 -15.85 17.30 -3.70
C LYS A 194 -16.46 18.56 -4.28
N ALA A 195 -15.67 19.59 -4.59
CA ALA A 195 -16.14 20.82 -5.20
C ALA A 195 -16.81 20.60 -6.56
N VAL A 196 -16.46 19.53 -7.27
CA VAL A 196 -17.04 19.13 -8.56
C VAL A 196 -17.94 17.89 -8.47
N GLY A 197 -18.18 17.37 -7.27
CA GLY A 197 -19.02 16.19 -7.04
C GLY A 197 -18.36 14.85 -7.39
N ALA A 198 -17.03 14.82 -7.51
CA ALA A 198 -16.27 13.60 -7.78
C ALA A 198 -16.03 12.78 -6.50
N VAL A 199 -15.99 11.45 -6.64
CA VAL A 199 -15.56 10.54 -5.58
C VAL A 199 -14.03 10.41 -5.56
N THR A 200 -13.48 10.18 -4.38
CA THR A 200 -12.05 10.04 -4.14
C THR A 200 -11.67 8.59 -3.88
N VAL A 201 -10.57 8.14 -4.49
CA VAL A 201 -10.02 6.79 -4.29
C VAL A 201 -8.56 6.91 -3.87
N LEU A 202 -8.25 6.50 -2.65
CA LEU A 202 -6.92 6.61 -2.06
C LEU A 202 -6.17 5.27 -2.14
N ASP A 203 -5.03 5.24 -2.83
CA ASP A 203 -4.06 4.15 -2.66
C ASP A 203 -3.24 4.42 -1.39
N ALA A 204 -3.57 3.72 -0.32
CA ALA A 204 -2.95 3.86 0.99
C ALA A 204 -1.88 2.79 1.28
N CYS A 205 -1.38 2.09 0.25
CA CYS A 205 -0.40 1.01 0.41
C CYS A 205 0.91 1.42 1.08
N GLN A 206 1.32 2.66 0.87
CA GLN A 206 2.58 3.20 1.43
C GLN A 206 2.34 4.16 2.60
N SER A 207 1.10 4.37 3.03
CA SER A 207 0.78 5.24 4.16
C SER A 207 0.32 4.45 5.38
N VAL A 208 -0.65 3.55 5.22
CA VAL A 208 -1.18 2.72 6.33
C VAL A 208 -0.09 1.95 7.09
N PRO A 209 0.98 1.40 6.45
CA PRO A 209 2.08 0.77 7.19
C PRO A 209 2.96 1.73 7.98
N HIS A 210 3.05 3.01 7.59
CA HIS A 210 4.17 3.89 7.96
C HIS A 210 3.78 5.12 8.79
N MET A 211 2.51 5.48 8.84
CA MET A 211 2.02 6.65 9.57
C MET A 211 0.57 6.46 10.04
N PRO A 212 0.11 7.25 11.01
CA PRO A 212 -1.31 7.26 11.38
C PRO A 212 -2.20 7.62 10.18
N VAL A 213 -3.22 6.82 9.93
CA VAL A 213 -4.20 7.06 8.86
C VAL A 213 -5.61 6.85 9.40
N ASP A 214 -6.47 7.81 9.21
CA ASP A 214 -7.90 7.75 9.56
C ASP A 214 -8.72 8.13 8.33
N PHE A 215 -9.37 7.14 7.71
CA PHE A 215 -10.11 7.36 6.47
C PHE A 215 -11.35 8.23 6.64
N HIS A 216 -12.00 8.20 7.83
CA HIS A 216 -13.09 9.12 8.13
C HIS A 216 -12.60 10.57 8.28
N ALA A 217 -11.50 10.78 8.99
CA ALA A 217 -10.91 12.11 9.15
C ALA A 217 -10.40 12.67 7.82
N LEU A 218 -9.82 11.84 6.95
CA LEU A 218 -9.40 12.21 5.59
C LEU A 218 -10.59 12.44 4.64
N ASP A 219 -11.79 11.97 5.02
CA ASP A 219 -13.04 12.11 4.28
C ASP A 219 -12.97 11.60 2.82
N VAL A 220 -12.16 10.56 2.60
CA VAL A 220 -12.08 9.84 1.32
C VAL A 220 -13.28 8.90 1.15
N ASP A 221 -13.67 8.64 -0.12
CA ASP A 221 -14.79 7.76 -0.42
C ASP A 221 -14.39 6.29 -0.49
N PHE A 222 -13.20 6.03 -1.01
CA PHE A 222 -12.60 4.70 -1.13
C PHE A 222 -11.13 4.74 -0.72
N ALA A 223 -10.64 3.65 -0.14
CA ALA A 223 -9.22 3.45 0.07
C ALA A 223 -8.85 1.97 -0.08
N ALA A 224 -7.58 1.69 -0.39
CA ALA A 224 -7.05 0.34 -0.53
C ALA A 224 -5.68 0.21 0.12
N PHE A 225 -5.42 -0.95 0.77
CA PHE A 225 -4.12 -1.28 1.33
C PHE A 225 -3.87 -2.79 1.34
N SER A 226 -2.61 -3.19 1.50
CA SER A 226 -2.16 -4.58 1.45
C SER A 226 -1.50 -5.01 2.76
N GLY A 227 -1.87 -6.18 3.29
CA GLY A 227 -1.34 -6.71 4.54
C GLY A 227 0.17 -6.97 4.50
N HIS A 228 0.70 -7.47 3.38
CA HIS A 228 2.12 -7.82 3.25
C HIS A 228 3.09 -6.63 3.34
N LYS A 229 2.62 -5.38 3.36
CA LYS A 229 3.44 -4.19 3.55
C LYS A 229 3.40 -3.66 4.99
N MET A 230 2.50 -4.18 5.82
CA MET A 230 2.26 -3.76 7.19
C MET A 230 2.46 -4.90 8.21
N CYS A 231 3.56 -5.64 8.07
CA CYS A 231 3.91 -6.80 8.90
C CYS A 231 2.93 -7.97 8.83
N GLY A 232 1.95 -7.91 7.95
CA GLY A 232 0.89 -8.91 7.77
C GLY A 232 1.20 -9.98 6.74
N PRO A 233 0.30 -10.95 6.59
CA PRO A 233 0.41 -12.01 5.60
C PRO A 233 0.29 -11.51 4.16
N THR A 234 0.88 -12.26 3.22
CA THR A 234 0.53 -12.19 1.80
C THR A 234 -0.87 -12.76 1.55
N GLY A 235 -1.50 -12.36 0.45
CA GLY A 235 -2.81 -12.89 0.08
C GLY A 235 -3.98 -12.29 0.85
N VAL A 236 -3.75 -11.22 1.61
CA VAL A 236 -4.78 -10.44 2.29
C VAL A 236 -4.47 -8.94 2.21
N GLY A 237 -5.51 -8.18 2.04
CA GLY A 237 -5.57 -6.72 2.07
C GLY A 237 -7.01 -6.29 2.24
N ALA A 238 -7.31 -5.02 2.08
CA ALA A 238 -8.67 -4.53 2.25
C ALA A 238 -9.00 -3.38 1.29
N VAL A 239 -10.29 -3.28 0.99
CA VAL A 239 -10.93 -2.07 0.48
C VAL A 239 -11.75 -1.44 1.60
N TYR A 240 -11.62 -0.14 1.75
CA TYR A 240 -12.49 0.71 2.56
C TYR A 240 -13.43 1.47 1.65
N SER A 241 -14.70 1.58 2.03
CA SER A 241 -15.60 2.60 1.50
C SER A 241 -16.81 2.81 2.38
N LYS A 242 -17.23 4.07 2.55
CA LYS A 242 -18.52 4.45 3.12
C LYS A 242 -19.71 4.15 2.20
N HIS A 243 -19.47 3.76 0.95
CA HIS A 243 -20.48 3.46 -0.07
C HIS A 243 -20.71 1.97 -0.33
N LEU A 244 -20.06 1.05 0.40
CA LEU A 244 -20.13 -0.40 0.09
C LEU A 244 -21.56 -0.93 -0.04
N ASN A 245 -22.50 -0.46 0.78
CA ASN A 245 -23.90 -0.90 0.71
C ASN A 245 -24.66 -0.41 -0.52
N GLU A 246 -24.16 0.64 -1.19
CA GLU A 246 -24.77 1.22 -2.40
C GLU A 246 -24.28 0.56 -3.68
N LEU A 247 -23.18 -0.24 -3.60
CA LEU A 247 -22.46 -0.78 -4.75
C LEU A 247 -22.95 -2.18 -5.13
N PRO A 248 -22.93 -2.53 -6.43
CA PRO A 248 -23.14 -3.89 -6.89
C PRO A 248 -21.97 -4.79 -6.46
N PRO A 249 -22.17 -6.13 -6.42
CA PRO A 249 -21.08 -7.05 -6.11
C PRO A 249 -20.00 -7.03 -7.20
N PHE A 250 -18.76 -7.34 -6.78
CA PHE A 250 -17.63 -7.51 -7.69
C PHE A 250 -17.51 -8.95 -8.17
N LEU A 251 -17.21 -9.87 -7.25
CA LEU A 251 -17.23 -11.31 -7.53
C LEU A 251 -18.55 -11.89 -7.05
N THR A 252 -19.09 -12.83 -7.79
CA THR A 252 -20.36 -13.48 -7.46
C THR A 252 -20.18 -14.97 -7.26
N GLY A 253 -20.95 -15.56 -6.34
CA GLY A 253 -20.87 -16.98 -6.02
C GLY A 253 -21.44 -17.30 -4.65
N GLY A 254 -20.80 -18.23 -3.95
CA GLY A 254 -21.18 -18.58 -2.56
C GLY A 254 -20.77 -17.50 -1.57
N SER A 255 -21.31 -17.53 -0.38
CA SER A 255 -21.09 -16.64 0.79
C SER A 255 -21.67 -15.23 0.69
N MET A 256 -21.71 -14.64 -0.48
CA MET A 256 -22.04 -13.22 -0.71
C MET A 256 -23.52 -13.00 -1.10
N ILE A 257 -24.31 -14.03 -1.13
CA ILE A 257 -25.73 -14.01 -1.53
C ILE A 257 -26.66 -14.02 -0.32
N GLU A 258 -27.86 -13.47 -0.49
CA GLU A 258 -28.95 -13.55 0.47
C GLU A 258 -29.96 -14.62 0.02
N VAL A 259 -30.52 -14.50 -1.19
CA VAL A 259 -31.43 -15.45 -1.80
C VAL A 259 -31.01 -15.78 -3.21
N VAL A 260 -31.02 -17.06 -3.57
CA VAL A 260 -30.73 -17.54 -4.93
C VAL A 260 -31.94 -18.23 -5.49
N ARG A 261 -32.34 -17.84 -6.72
CA ARG A 261 -33.38 -18.52 -7.53
C ARG A 261 -32.83 -18.74 -8.92
N MET A 262 -33.49 -19.56 -9.72
CA MET A 262 -33.04 -19.81 -11.10
C MET A 262 -33.08 -18.53 -11.97
N GLU A 263 -34.04 -17.64 -11.70
CA GLU A 263 -34.26 -16.41 -12.45
C GLU A 263 -33.35 -15.25 -12.01
N GLY A 264 -32.72 -15.35 -10.82
CA GLY A 264 -31.87 -14.29 -10.29
C GLY A 264 -31.57 -14.46 -8.82
N SER A 265 -30.70 -13.57 -8.31
CA SER A 265 -30.23 -13.61 -6.92
C SER A 265 -30.27 -12.23 -6.28
N THR A 266 -30.46 -12.21 -4.96
CA THR A 266 -30.19 -11.03 -4.10
C THR A 266 -28.90 -11.25 -3.32
N TYR A 267 -28.30 -10.15 -2.88
CA TYR A 267 -26.95 -10.15 -2.32
C TYR A 267 -26.98 -9.74 -0.86
N ALA A 268 -26.08 -10.31 -0.07
CA ALA A 268 -25.90 -9.95 1.33
C ALA A 268 -25.53 -8.45 1.48
N PRO A 269 -25.76 -7.84 2.66
CA PRO A 269 -25.19 -6.53 2.98
C PRO A 269 -23.65 -6.52 2.90
N ALA A 270 -23.05 -5.34 2.83
CA ALA A 270 -21.61 -5.19 3.04
C ALA A 270 -21.24 -5.60 4.50
N PRO A 271 -20.06 -6.13 4.74
CA PRO A 271 -18.98 -6.39 3.78
C PRO A 271 -19.10 -7.73 3.04
N GLN A 272 -20.01 -8.66 3.47
CA GLN A 272 -20.14 -10.02 2.94
C GLN A 272 -20.42 -10.04 1.43
N ARG A 273 -21.14 -9.04 0.90
CA ARG A 273 -21.39 -8.86 -0.55
C ARG A 273 -20.11 -8.89 -1.38
N PHE A 274 -18.99 -8.48 -0.82
CA PHE A 274 -17.71 -8.36 -1.51
C PHE A 274 -16.73 -9.50 -1.18
N GLU A 275 -17.10 -10.40 -0.27
CA GLU A 275 -16.27 -11.52 0.19
C GLU A 275 -16.80 -12.86 -0.33
N ALA A 276 -16.80 -13.01 -1.66
CA ALA A 276 -17.31 -14.19 -2.34
C ALA A 276 -16.41 -15.42 -2.14
N GLY A 277 -17.03 -16.58 -1.95
CA GLY A 277 -16.33 -17.84 -1.77
C GLY A 277 -15.88 -18.06 -0.32
N THR A 278 -15.02 -19.06 -0.11
CA THR A 278 -14.42 -19.30 1.20
C THR A 278 -13.41 -18.19 1.51
N GLN A 279 -13.55 -17.58 2.68
CA GLN A 279 -12.75 -16.44 3.10
C GLN A 279 -11.28 -16.84 3.39
N MET A 280 -10.40 -15.86 3.34
CA MET A 280 -8.97 -15.95 3.69
C MET A 280 -8.79 -15.94 5.22
N THR A 281 -9.31 -16.94 5.91
CA THR A 281 -9.52 -16.90 7.36
C THR A 281 -8.23 -16.70 8.16
N SER A 282 -7.25 -17.58 8.00
CA SER A 282 -5.99 -17.48 8.75
C SER A 282 -5.21 -16.21 8.40
N GLN A 283 -5.24 -15.78 7.13
CA GLN A 283 -4.58 -14.57 6.69
C GLN A 283 -5.21 -13.31 7.30
N VAL A 284 -6.54 -13.27 7.41
CA VAL A 284 -7.25 -12.16 8.07
C VAL A 284 -6.91 -12.12 9.56
N VAL A 285 -6.88 -13.26 10.24
CA VAL A 285 -6.47 -13.36 11.65
C VAL A 285 -5.02 -12.89 11.82
N GLY A 286 -4.12 -13.31 10.93
CA GLY A 286 -2.73 -12.86 10.92
C GLY A 286 -2.60 -11.34 10.67
N LEU A 287 -3.41 -10.78 9.77
CA LEU A 287 -3.43 -9.32 9.54
C LEU A 287 -3.96 -8.57 10.77
N GLY A 288 -4.99 -9.09 11.43
CA GLY A 288 -5.48 -8.55 12.69
C GLY A 288 -4.39 -8.49 13.77
N GLU A 289 -3.56 -9.54 13.88
CA GLU A 289 -2.44 -9.56 14.82
C GLU A 289 -1.32 -8.58 14.41
N ALA A 290 -1.04 -8.44 13.11
CA ALA A 290 -0.10 -7.43 12.62
C ALA A 290 -0.54 -6.01 13.00
N VAL A 291 -1.82 -5.71 12.86
CA VAL A 291 -2.41 -4.42 13.25
C VAL A 291 -2.29 -4.19 14.77
N ARG A 292 -2.56 -5.20 15.60
CA ARG A 292 -2.39 -5.10 17.06
C ARG A 292 -0.93 -4.81 17.41
N PHE A 293 0.01 -5.51 16.78
CA PHE A 293 1.45 -5.27 16.94
C PHE A 293 1.84 -3.82 16.60
N LEU A 294 1.40 -3.30 15.46
CA LEU A 294 1.67 -1.92 15.05
C LEU A 294 1.02 -0.89 16.01
N THR A 295 -0.18 -1.18 16.49
CA THR A 295 -0.90 -0.34 17.46
C THR A 295 -0.18 -0.29 18.81
N GLU A 296 0.35 -1.42 19.30
CA GLU A 296 1.13 -1.50 20.53
C GLU A 296 2.42 -0.66 20.45
N ILE A 297 3.08 -0.64 19.31
CA ILE A 297 4.27 0.19 19.06
C ILE A 297 3.89 1.68 18.96
N GLY A 298 2.74 1.97 18.35
CA GLY A 298 2.25 3.31 18.07
C GLY A 298 2.73 3.84 16.72
N MET A 299 1.78 4.20 15.84
CA MET A 299 2.09 4.64 14.48
C MET A 299 2.86 5.95 14.44
N GLU A 300 2.66 6.85 15.39
CA GLU A 300 3.43 8.09 15.53
C GLU A 300 4.90 7.81 15.87
N ASN A 301 5.19 6.77 16.67
CA ASN A 301 6.56 6.37 16.99
C ASN A 301 7.25 5.76 15.76
N ILE A 302 6.52 4.95 14.99
CA ILE A 302 7.02 4.37 13.73
C ILE A 302 7.34 5.48 12.74
N GLN A 303 6.42 6.40 12.52
CA GLN A 303 6.60 7.55 11.63
C GLN A 303 7.80 8.40 12.02
N ALA A 304 7.96 8.70 13.31
CA ALA A 304 9.10 9.49 13.81
C ALA A 304 10.43 8.77 13.59
N HIS A 305 10.49 7.47 13.82
CA HIS A 305 11.68 6.66 13.59
C HIS A 305 12.05 6.61 12.09
N GLU A 306 11.08 6.35 11.23
CA GLU A 306 11.31 6.33 9.78
C GLU A 306 11.68 7.70 9.23
N HIS A 307 11.16 8.77 9.82
CA HIS A 307 11.54 10.14 9.46
C HIS A 307 13.03 10.40 9.78
N GLU A 308 13.52 9.95 10.94
CA GLU A 308 14.93 10.05 11.31
C GLU A 308 15.82 9.27 10.34
N LEU A 309 15.49 8.01 10.05
CA LEU A 309 16.21 7.18 9.08
C LEU A 309 16.24 7.83 7.69
N THR A 310 15.10 8.38 7.26
CA THR A 310 14.95 9.02 5.96
C THR A 310 15.79 10.29 5.86
N ALA A 311 15.75 11.13 6.89
CA ALA A 311 16.54 12.36 6.94
C ALA A 311 18.04 12.05 6.86
N TYR A 312 18.50 11.08 7.65
CA TYR A 312 19.89 10.65 7.66
C TYR A 312 20.32 10.05 6.31
N ALA A 313 19.50 9.16 5.74
CA ALA A 313 19.82 8.56 4.45
C ALA A 313 19.87 9.60 3.30
N LEU A 314 18.96 10.58 3.30
CA LEU A 314 18.96 11.66 2.32
C LEU A 314 20.20 12.52 2.43
N GLU A 315 20.63 12.88 3.65
CA GLU A 315 21.86 13.64 3.89
C GLU A 315 23.08 12.90 3.34
N GLN A 316 23.22 11.61 3.68
CA GLN A 316 24.37 10.80 3.24
C GLN A 316 24.38 10.57 1.72
N LEU A 317 23.23 10.27 1.11
CA LEU A 317 23.16 10.02 -0.33
C LEU A 317 23.36 11.28 -1.16
N GLN A 318 22.96 12.47 -0.69
CA GLN A 318 23.21 13.74 -1.36
C GLN A 318 24.71 14.13 -1.36
N ALA A 319 25.51 13.56 -0.48
CA ALA A 319 26.96 13.80 -0.45
C ALA A 319 27.71 13.13 -1.62
N PHE A 320 27.07 12.23 -2.38
CA PHE A 320 27.70 11.58 -3.53
C PHE A 320 27.57 12.40 -4.80
N ASP A 321 28.70 12.75 -5.40
CA ASP A 321 28.74 13.31 -6.75
C ASP A 321 28.17 12.30 -7.77
N GLY A 322 27.33 12.77 -8.69
CA GLY A 322 26.72 11.92 -9.73
C GLY A 322 25.65 10.95 -9.19
N LEU A 323 25.17 11.12 -7.94
CA LEU A 323 23.97 10.43 -7.46
C LEU A 323 22.78 11.38 -7.54
N ARG A 324 21.71 10.92 -8.17
CA ARG A 324 20.45 11.65 -8.32
C ARG A 324 19.35 10.95 -7.55
N ILE A 325 18.75 11.63 -6.58
CA ILE A 325 17.59 11.16 -5.83
C ILE A 325 16.32 11.49 -6.64
N ALA A 326 15.42 10.53 -6.74
CA ALA A 326 14.11 10.69 -7.34
C ALA A 326 13.10 11.12 -6.26
N GLY A 327 12.77 12.40 -6.21
CA GLY A 327 11.82 12.95 -5.25
C GLY A 327 12.41 14.04 -4.35
N PRO A 328 11.64 14.45 -3.32
CA PRO A 328 12.05 15.53 -2.42
C PRO A 328 13.35 15.20 -1.68
N LEU A 329 14.22 16.20 -1.56
CA LEU A 329 15.55 16.06 -0.96
C LEU A 329 15.57 16.22 0.58
N THR A 330 14.42 16.53 1.16
CA THR A 330 14.25 16.63 2.63
C THR A 330 13.22 15.58 3.10
N ALA A 331 13.26 15.22 4.37
CA ALA A 331 12.32 14.26 4.96
C ALA A 331 10.93 14.85 5.22
N GLU A 332 10.72 16.16 4.98
CA GLU A 332 9.42 16.79 5.16
C GLU A 332 8.40 16.34 4.11
N LYS A 333 7.21 15.96 4.59
CA LYS A 333 6.09 15.50 3.76
C LYS A 333 6.54 14.39 2.78
N ARG A 334 7.31 13.44 3.30
CA ARG A 334 7.69 12.22 2.59
C ARG A 334 7.94 11.06 3.55
N GLY A 335 7.82 9.83 3.03
CA GLY A 335 8.15 8.61 3.74
C GLY A 335 9.49 8.01 3.34
N GLY A 336 9.79 6.83 3.90
CA GLY A 336 11.09 6.15 3.85
C GLY A 336 11.47 5.48 2.53
N ALA A 337 10.72 5.64 1.45
CA ALA A 337 11.10 5.14 0.13
C ALA A 337 12.00 6.15 -0.58
N ILE A 338 13.26 5.81 -0.83
CA ILE A 338 14.24 6.65 -1.52
C ILE A 338 14.68 5.92 -2.79
N ALA A 339 14.16 6.35 -3.95
CA ALA A 339 14.66 5.90 -5.24
C ALA A 339 15.79 6.83 -5.71
N PHE A 340 16.83 6.26 -6.30
CA PHE A 340 17.99 7.01 -6.77
C PHE A 340 18.67 6.33 -7.96
N ALA A 341 19.42 7.11 -8.73
CA ALA A 341 20.27 6.65 -9.82
C ALA A 341 21.71 7.12 -9.59
N VAL A 342 22.68 6.32 -9.98
CA VAL A 342 24.11 6.65 -9.93
C VAL A 342 24.60 6.79 -11.35
N GLU A 343 25.21 7.92 -11.69
CA GLU A 343 25.74 8.18 -13.02
C GLU A 343 26.77 7.11 -13.43
N GLY A 344 26.60 6.60 -14.64
CA GLY A 344 27.49 5.56 -15.20
C GLY A 344 27.25 4.14 -14.63
N VAL A 345 26.30 3.95 -13.70
CA VAL A 345 26.01 2.64 -13.12
C VAL A 345 24.55 2.26 -13.39
N HIS A 346 24.33 1.17 -14.09
CA HIS A 346 22.98 0.66 -14.29
C HIS A 346 22.38 0.21 -12.94
N PRO A 347 21.12 0.56 -12.58
CA PRO A 347 20.52 0.19 -11.28
C PRO A 347 20.58 -1.29 -10.95
N HIS A 348 20.48 -2.18 -11.95
CA HIS A 348 20.60 -3.63 -11.74
C HIS A 348 22.01 -4.01 -11.27
N ASP A 349 23.04 -3.44 -11.88
CA ASP A 349 24.45 -3.71 -11.52
C ASP A 349 24.75 -3.16 -10.12
N LEU A 350 24.21 -1.96 -9.82
CA LEU A 350 24.25 -1.40 -8.48
C LEU A 350 23.64 -2.36 -7.46
N GLY A 351 22.43 -2.89 -7.74
CA GLY A 351 21.75 -3.86 -6.88
C GLY A 351 22.56 -5.13 -6.65
N GLN A 352 23.27 -5.63 -7.66
CA GLN A 352 24.14 -6.81 -7.52
C GLN A 352 25.35 -6.54 -6.60
N VAL A 353 25.96 -5.37 -6.71
CA VAL A 353 27.08 -4.99 -5.81
C VAL A 353 26.59 -4.85 -4.37
N LEU A 354 25.43 -4.24 -4.17
CA LEU A 354 24.85 -4.09 -2.83
C LEU A 354 24.46 -5.46 -2.23
N ASP A 355 23.85 -6.35 -3.01
CA ASP A 355 23.51 -7.70 -2.58
C ASP A 355 24.78 -8.50 -2.18
N ALA A 356 25.89 -8.33 -2.91
CA ALA A 356 27.17 -8.93 -2.54
C ALA A 356 27.69 -8.42 -1.19
N GLU A 357 27.26 -7.23 -0.74
CA GLU A 357 27.57 -6.67 0.59
C GLU A 357 26.50 -6.99 1.66
N GLY A 358 25.46 -7.77 1.31
CA GLY A 358 24.37 -8.13 2.21
C GLY A 358 23.23 -7.11 2.26
N VAL A 359 23.26 -6.09 1.42
CA VAL A 359 22.25 -5.00 1.39
C VAL A 359 21.21 -5.30 0.32
N ALA A 360 19.98 -5.57 0.74
CA ALA A 360 18.86 -5.90 -0.13
C ALA A 360 18.05 -4.64 -0.47
N ILE A 361 18.10 -4.22 -1.73
CA ILE A 361 17.31 -3.10 -2.28
C ILE A 361 16.56 -3.56 -3.53
N ARG A 362 15.59 -2.77 -3.96
CA ARG A 362 14.88 -3.00 -5.23
C ARG A 362 15.49 -2.19 -6.37
N THR A 363 15.45 -2.74 -7.60
CA THR A 363 15.89 -2.05 -8.81
C THR A 363 14.81 -2.11 -9.89
N GLY A 364 14.77 -1.14 -10.79
CA GLY A 364 13.86 -1.06 -11.92
C GLY A 364 12.90 0.13 -11.86
N HIS A 365 11.65 -0.06 -12.29
CA HIS A 365 10.63 1.01 -12.37
C HIS A 365 9.68 1.04 -11.15
N HIS A 366 9.84 0.13 -10.20
CA HIS A 366 9.03 0.03 -8.98
C HIS A 366 7.51 0.02 -9.24
N CYS A 367 7.08 -0.54 -10.38
CA CYS A 367 5.69 -0.53 -10.85
C CYS A 367 5.09 0.89 -11.00
N ALA A 368 5.91 1.88 -11.39
CA ALA A 368 5.50 3.28 -11.59
C ALA A 368 6.26 3.90 -12.79
N TRP A 369 6.01 3.38 -13.98
CA TRP A 369 6.66 3.84 -15.21
C TRP A 369 6.40 5.32 -15.52
N PRO A 370 5.16 5.85 -15.38
CA PRO A 370 4.93 7.27 -15.63
C PRO A 370 5.75 8.19 -14.71
N ALA A 371 5.89 7.82 -13.43
CA ALA A 371 6.71 8.57 -12.49
C ALA A 371 8.19 8.64 -12.93
N HIS A 372 8.76 7.50 -13.37
CA HIS A 372 10.14 7.48 -13.88
C HIS A 372 10.31 8.35 -15.13
N ARG A 373 9.37 8.27 -16.09
CA ARG A 373 9.41 9.12 -17.29
C ARG A 373 9.30 10.60 -16.97
N GLY A 374 8.42 10.97 -16.04
CA GLY A 374 8.27 12.36 -15.62
C GLY A 374 9.50 12.91 -14.88
N LEU A 375 10.28 12.03 -14.23
CA LEU A 375 11.55 12.37 -13.60
C LEU A 375 12.76 12.27 -14.56
N ASP A 376 12.54 11.96 -15.83
CA ASP A 376 13.59 11.68 -16.79
C ASP A 376 14.60 10.62 -16.30
N LEU A 377 14.05 9.52 -15.76
CA LEU A 377 14.78 8.34 -15.30
C LEU A 377 14.32 7.11 -16.09
N GLN A 378 15.27 6.33 -16.63
CA GLN A 378 14.93 5.07 -17.27
C GLN A 378 14.56 4.00 -16.23
N SER A 379 15.29 3.97 -15.13
CA SER A 379 15.07 3.09 -13.97
C SER A 379 15.86 3.62 -12.78
N SER A 380 15.61 3.09 -11.59
CA SER A 380 16.30 3.49 -10.36
C SER A 380 16.57 2.30 -9.45
N ALA A 381 17.49 2.47 -8.52
CA ALA A 381 17.59 1.69 -7.30
C ALA A 381 16.69 2.32 -6.24
N ARG A 382 16.09 1.54 -5.35
CA ARG A 382 15.26 2.06 -4.26
C ARG A 382 15.57 1.36 -2.95
N ALA A 383 16.01 2.14 -1.97
CA ALA A 383 16.00 1.72 -0.57
C ALA A 383 14.67 2.15 0.07
N SER A 384 14.09 1.31 0.90
CA SER A 384 12.87 1.62 1.65
C SER A 384 12.96 1.07 3.06
N PHE A 385 12.83 1.96 4.03
CA PHE A 385 12.96 1.69 5.46
C PHE A 385 11.62 1.27 6.08
N TYR A 386 11.73 0.64 7.27
CA TYR A 386 10.58 0.36 8.11
C TYR A 386 11.01 0.32 9.59
N LEU A 387 10.05 0.08 10.47
CA LEU A 387 10.18 0.13 11.94
C LEU A 387 11.35 -0.67 12.53
N TYR A 388 11.91 -1.63 11.83
CA TYR A 388 13.03 -2.48 12.30
C TYR A 388 14.40 -2.08 11.73
N ASN A 389 14.49 -1.06 10.86
CA ASN A 389 15.77 -0.63 10.32
C ASN A 389 16.53 0.28 11.30
N THR A 390 17.84 0.37 11.15
CA THR A 390 18.73 1.15 12.00
C THR A 390 19.59 2.14 11.21
N LEU A 391 20.22 3.09 11.90
CA LEU A 391 21.16 4.04 11.28
C LEU A 391 22.40 3.31 10.71
N GLU A 392 22.86 2.25 11.39
CA GLU A 392 23.97 1.42 10.90
C GLU A 392 23.63 0.70 9.59
N GLU A 393 22.35 0.37 9.37
CA GLU A 393 21.90 -0.20 8.10
C GLU A 393 21.89 0.87 6.98
N VAL A 394 21.65 2.13 7.31
CA VAL A 394 21.85 3.27 6.39
C VAL A 394 23.35 3.44 6.06
N ASP A 395 24.24 3.35 7.05
CA ASP A 395 25.68 3.40 6.83
C ASP A 395 26.15 2.26 5.91
N ALA A 396 25.59 1.04 6.08
CA ALA A 396 25.89 -0.09 5.22
C ALA A 396 25.42 0.16 3.77
N LEU A 397 24.26 0.78 3.57
CA LEU A 397 23.78 1.20 2.25
C LEU A 397 24.79 2.19 1.61
N VAL A 398 25.16 3.23 2.34
CA VAL A 398 26.06 4.29 1.87
C VAL A 398 27.44 3.72 1.50
N ALA A 399 28.02 2.88 2.35
CA ALA A 399 29.30 2.22 2.09
C ALA A 399 29.22 1.31 0.83
N SER A 400 28.13 0.59 0.65
CA SER A 400 27.93 -0.27 -0.52
C SER A 400 27.74 0.51 -1.81
N VAL A 401 27.08 1.67 -1.77
CA VAL A 401 26.98 2.60 -2.92
C VAL A 401 28.35 3.16 -3.28
N ALA A 402 29.16 3.57 -2.29
CA ALA A 402 30.54 4.02 -2.52
C ALA A 402 31.38 2.95 -3.23
N LYS A 403 31.31 1.71 -2.74
CA LYS A 403 32.00 0.56 -3.34
C LYS A 403 31.57 0.30 -4.78
N ALA A 404 30.29 0.41 -5.09
CA ALA A 404 29.79 0.26 -6.45
C ALA A 404 30.33 1.34 -7.37
N LYS A 405 30.34 2.60 -6.93
CA LYS A 405 30.95 3.71 -7.70
C LYS A 405 32.41 3.48 -8.00
N GLU A 406 33.20 3.05 -7.03
CA GLU A 406 34.63 2.72 -7.24
C GLU A 406 34.82 1.58 -8.22
N PHE A 407 33.95 0.56 -8.16
CA PHE A 407 34.03 -0.61 -9.05
C PHE A 407 33.79 -0.24 -10.51
N PHE A 408 32.80 0.61 -10.79
CA PHE A 408 32.43 1.01 -12.14
C PHE A 408 33.18 2.26 -12.65
N ALA A 409 33.93 2.97 -11.81
CA ALA A 409 34.80 4.07 -12.23
C ALA A 409 36.10 3.61 -12.90
N ARG A 410 36.40 2.30 -12.88
CA ARG A 410 37.57 1.65 -13.49
C ARG A 410 37.26 1.20 -14.91
#